data_0d68fe16d2ebcb0ab86e9d14fb922641
#
_entry.id   0d68fe16d2ebcb0ab86e9d14fb922641
#
_cell.length_a   1.000
_cell.length_b   1.000
_cell.length_c   1.000
_cell.angle_alpha   90.00
_cell.angle_beta   90.00
_cell.angle_gamma   90.00
#
_symmetry.space_group_name_H-M   'P 1'
#
loop_
_entity.id
_entity.type
_entity.pdbx_description
1 polymer ?
#
loop_
_entity_poly.entity_id
_entity_poly.type
_entity_poly.pdbx_seq_one_letter_code
_entity_poly.pdbx_strand_id
1 'polypeptide(L)'
;MKNYVNEISKIMFDYDIEGIIFDEMQQDEYNREAELVLKRINADMTVKEVADVCRVVYDEMFIPDHDIEEFIEIASEILKILN
;
A
#
# COMPACT_ATOMS: atom_id res chain seq x y z
N MET A 1 -19.64 7.90 -1.93
CA MET A 1 -18.38 7.90 -2.67
C MET A 1 -17.36 7.00 -1.98
N LYS A 2 -16.68 6.16 -2.76
CA LYS A 2 -15.74 5.22 -2.18
C LYS A 2 -14.45 5.92 -1.76
N ASN A 3 -13.98 5.62 -0.57
CA ASN A 3 -12.73 6.19 -0.09
C ASN A 3 -11.59 5.19 -0.28
N TYR A 4 -10.93 5.29 -1.43
CA TYR A 4 -9.85 4.36 -1.76
C TYR A 4 -8.65 4.49 -0.82
N VAL A 5 -8.40 5.69 -0.31
CA VAL A 5 -7.29 5.88 0.62
C VAL A 5 -7.51 5.04 1.88
N ASN A 6 -8.71 5.07 2.44
CA ASN A 6 -9.00 4.27 3.64
C ASN A 6 -8.91 2.78 3.36
N GLU A 7 -9.40 2.34 2.21
CA GLU A 7 -9.36 0.93 1.85
C GLU A 7 -7.92 0.45 1.65
N ILE A 8 -7.10 1.24 0.96
CA ILE A 8 -5.70 0.90 0.74
C ILE A 8 -4.93 0.93 2.06
N SER A 9 -5.20 1.92 2.88
CA SER A 9 -4.58 2.02 4.20
C SER A 9 -4.89 0.79 5.05
N LYS A 10 -6.13 0.31 5.00
CA LYS A 10 -6.52 -0.90 5.73
C LYS A 10 -5.76 -2.12 5.24
N ILE A 11 -5.58 -2.24 3.92
CA ILE A 11 -4.81 -3.34 3.35
C ILE A 11 -3.37 -3.29 3.86
N MET A 12 -2.76 -2.11 3.83
CA MET A 12 -1.39 -1.94 4.32
C MET A 12 -1.27 -2.26 5.80
N PHE A 13 -2.26 -1.83 6.58
CA PHE A 13 -2.32 -2.11 8.01
C PHE A 13 -2.40 -3.62 8.27
N ASP A 14 -3.27 -4.31 7.52
CA ASP A 14 -3.47 -5.74 7.71
C ASP A 14 -2.23 -6.56 7.38
N TYR A 15 -1.47 -6.14 6.38
CA TYR A 15 -0.25 -6.86 5.99
C TYR A 15 0.95 -6.51 6.85
N ASP A 16 1.00 -5.29 7.41
CA ASP A 16 2.05 -4.85 8.35
C ASP A 16 3.46 -5.20 7.90
N ILE A 17 3.79 -4.86 6.65
CA ILE A 17 5.09 -5.19 6.07
C ILE A 17 6.25 -4.62 6.90
N GLU A 18 6.07 -3.41 7.44
CA GLU A 18 7.11 -2.76 8.22
C GLU A 18 7.20 -3.25 9.67
N GLY A 19 6.23 -4.04 10.11
CA GLY A 19 6.20 -4.54 11.48
C GLY A 19 6.10 -3.43 12.52
N ILE A 20 5.41 -2.34 12.16
CA ILE A 20 5.30 -1.16 13.02
C ILE A 20 3.97 -1.09 13.75
N ILE A 21 3.14 -2.11 13.60
CA ILE A 21 1.82 -2.10 14.23
C ILE A 21 1.93 -2.57 15.67
N PHE A 22 1.50 -1.72 16.58
CA PHE A 22 1.42 -2.01 18.01
C PHE A 22 -0.02 -1.83 18.45
N ASP A 23 -0.33 -2.25 19.68
CA ASP A 23 -1.69 -2.15 20.21
C ASP A 23 -2.28 -0.74 20.15
N GLU A 24 -1.44 0.26 20.22
CA GLU A 24 -1.85 1.65 20.23
C GLU A 24 -1.94 2.27 18.84
N MET A 25 -1.47 1.57 17.81
CA MET A 25 -1.46 2.10 16.46
C MET A 25 -2.86 2.11 15.86
N GLN A 26 -3.11 3.13 15.06
CA GLN A 26 -4.38 3.31 14.38
C GLN A 26 -4.27 2.85 12.94
N GLN A 27 -5.38 2.39 12.37
CA GLN A 27 -5.42 2.00 10.97
C GLN A 27 -4.93 3.12 10.04
N ASP A 28 -5.17 4.37 10.42
CA ASP A 28 -4.81 5.52 9.59
C ASP A 28 -3.31 5.84 9.59
N GLU A 29 -2.50 5.06 10.30
CA GLU A 29 -1.05 5.24 10.26
C GLU A 29 -0.49 5.07 8.85
N TYR A 30 -1.18 4.36 7.98
CA TYR A 30 -0.77 4.15 6.61
C TYR A 30 -1.48 5.06 5.60
N ASN A 31 -2.29 6.02 6.07
CA ASN A 31 -3.05 6.89 5.16
C ASN A 31 -2.16 7.67 4.21
N ARG A 32 -1.03 8.14 4.69
CA ARG A 32 -0.10 8.93 3.86
C ARG A 32 0.49 8.08 2.75
N GLU A 33 0.92 6.87 3.09
CA GLU A 33 1.47 5.94 2.11
C GLU A 33 0.39 5.56 1.10
N ALA A 34 -0.82 5.32 1.58
CA ALA A 34 -1.94 4.99 0.70
C ALA A 34 -2.24 6.12 -0.28
N GLU A 35 -2.21 7.37 0.18
CA GLU A 35 -2.42 8.51 -0.71
C GLU A 35 -1.36 8.59 -1.79
N LEU A 36 -0.10 8.39 -1.42
CA LEU A 36 1.00 8.46 -2.38
C LEU A 36 0.90 7.34 -3.42
N VAL A 37 0.53 6.15 -2.98
CA VAL A 37 0.32 5.03 -3.90
C VAL A 37 -0.84 5.33 -4.84
N LEU A 38 -1.96 5.78 -4.30
CA LEU A 38 -3.16 6.03 -5.09
C LEU A 38 -2.93 7.08 -6.19
N LYS A 39 -2.10 8.08 -5.91
CA LYS A 39 -1.78 9.12 -6.89
C LYS A 39 -0.97 8.59 -8.07
N ARG A 40 -0.29 7.48 -7.89
CA ARG A 40 0.66 6.96 -8.87
C ARG A 40 0.14 5.74 -9.64
N ILE A 41 -1.05 5.24 -9.29
CA ILE A 41 -1.58 4.00 -9.91
C ILE A 41 -2.89 4.27 -10.62
N ASN A 42 -3.28 3.30 -11.47
CA ASN A 42 -4.59 3.29 -12.10
C ASN A 42 -5.02 1.84 -12.32
N ALA A 43 -6.30 1.65 -12.70
CA ALA A 43 -6.88 0.32 -12.81
C ALA A 43 -6.31 -0.51 -13.98
N ASP A 44 -5.63 0.15 -14.92
CA ASP A 44 -5.04 -0.54 -16.08
C ASP A 44 -3.65 -1.11 -15.80
N MET A 45 -3.05 -0.76 -14.66
CA MET A 45 -1.72 -1.26 -14.32
C MET A 45 -1.76 -2.73 -13.92
N THR A 46 -0.64 -3.42 -14.16
CA THR A 46 -0.50 -4.80 -13.72
C THR A 46 -0.23 -4.85 -12.21
N VAL A 47 -0.40 -6.04 -11.62
CA VAL A 47 -0.07 -6.25 -10.21
C VAL A 47 1.38 -5.88 -9.95
N LYS A 48 2.28 -6.27 -10.84
CA LYS A 48 3.70 -5.99 -10.67
C LYS A 48 3.98 -4.49 -10.69
N GLU A 49 3.31 -3.75 -11.58
CA GLU A 49 3.47 -2.31 -11.65
C GLU A 49 3.00 -1.63 -10.37
N VAL A 50 1.83 -2.04 -9.86
CA VAL A 50 1.32 -1.49 -8.61
C VAL A 50 2.23 -1.86 -7.45
N ALA A 51 2.74 -3.09 -7.43
CA ALA A 51 3.68 -3.53 -6.39
C ALA A 51 4.94 -2.68 -6.40
N ASP A 52 5.43 -2.33 -7.59
CA ASP A 52 6.62 -1.48 -7.71
C ASP A 52 6.37 -0.09 -7.14
N VAL A 53 5.19 0.47 -7.42
CA VAL A 53 4.81 1.77 -6.83
C VAL A 53 4.78 1.68 -5.31
N CYS A 54 4.19 0.63 -4.77
CA CYS A 54 4.16 0.43 -3.32
C CYS A 54 5.58 0.34 -2.75
N ARG A 55 6.45 -0.41 -3.40
CA ARG A 55 7.83 -0.56 -2.97
C ARG A 55 8.54 0.79 -2.94
N VAL A 56 8.39 1.59 -3.98
CA VAL A 56 9.03 2.91 -4.06
C VAL A 56 8.51 3.81 -2.94
N VAL A 57 7.20 3.83 -2.70
CA VAL A 57 6.62 4.66 -1.64
C VAL A 57 7.15 4.22 -0.28
N TYR A 58 7.19 2.92 -0.01
CA TYR A 58 7.70 2.44 1.26
C TYR A 58 9.19 2.74 1.44
N ASP A 59 9.97 2.64 0.36
CA ASP A 59 11.39 2.99 0.42
C ASP A 59 11.59 4.46 0.73
N GLU A 60 10.70 5.33 0.24
CA GLU A 60 10.78 6.77 0.53
C GLU A 60 10.34 7.11 1.95
N MET A 61 9.36 6.38 2.48
CA MET A 61 8.74 6.70 3.78
C MET A 61 9.39 5.99 4.96
N PHE A 62 10.03 4.85 4.69
CA PHE A 62 10.63 4.02 5.73
C PHE A 62 12.09 3.73 5.38
N ILE A 63 12.59 2.58 5.83
CA ILE A 63 13.94 2.13 5.53
C ILE A 63 13.98 1.56 4.11
N PRO A 64 14.95 1.95 3.26
CA PRO A 64 15.09 1.34 1.93
C PRO A 64 15.40 -0.15 1.99
N ASP A 65 15.35 -0.83 0.85
CA ASP A 65 15.63 -2.25 0.70
C ASP A 65 14.42 -3.17 0.81
N HIS A 66 13.27 -2.69 0.38
CA HIS A 66 12.10 -3.57 0.29
C HIS A 66 12.17 -4.39 -1.00
N ASP A 67 11.70 -5.64 -0.91
CA ASP A 67 11.56 -6.51 -2.06
C ASP A 67 10.20 -6.34 -2.69
N ILE A 68 10.15 -6.31 -4.03
CA ILE A 68 8.87 -6.15 -4.71
C ILE A 68 7.90 -7.29 -4.36
N GLU A 69 8.44 -8.48 -4.08
CA GLU A 69 7.61 -9.64 -3.74
C GLU A 69 6.80 -9.43 -2.47
N GLU A 70 7.28 -8.60 -1.56
CA GLU A 70 6.56 -8.27 -0.33
C GLU A 70 5.25 -7.53 -0.62
N PHE A 71 5.16 -6.89 -1.77
CA PHE A 71 4.02 -6.04 -2.11
C PHE A 71 3.07 -6.65 -3.14
N ILE A 72 3.38 -7.84 -3.65
CA ILE A 72 2.55 -8.46 -4.70
C ILE A 72 1.12 -8.69 -4.21
N GLU A 73 0.96 -9.25 -3.02
CA GLU A 73 -0.38 -9.50 -2.47
C GLU A 73 -1.12 -8.20 -2.18
N ILE A 74 -0.41 -7.22 -1.64
CA ILE A 74 -1.00 -5.90 -1.39
C ILE A 74 -1.47 -5.29 -2.69
N ALA A 75 -0.64 -5.34 -3.73
CA ALA A 75 -0.98 -4.78 -5.03
C ALA A 75 -2.19 -5.47 -5.64
N SER A 76 -2.26 -6.79 -5.50
CA SER A 76 -3.41 -7.55 -5.98
C SER A 76 -4.70 -7.10 -5.31
N GLU A 77 -4.67 -6.92 -3.99
CA GLU A 77 -5.83 -6.45 -3.24
C GLU A 77 -6.22 -5.02 -3.64
N ILE A 78 -5.22 -4.16 -3.85
CA ILE A 78 -5.49 -2.78 -4.27
C ILE A 78 -6.18 -2.76 -5.64
N LEU A 79 -5.68 -3.57 -6.57
CA LEU A 79 -6.29 -3.63 -7.90
C LEU A 79 -7.72 -4.14 -7.86
N LYS A 80 -8.03 -5.05 -6.96
CA LYS A 80 -9.41 -5.53 -6.77
C LYS A 80 -10.34 -4.40 -6.37
N ILE A 81 -9.87 -3.49 -5.55
CA ILE A 81 -10.65 -2.32 -5.12
C ILE A 81 -10.92 -1.40 -6.31
N LEU A 82 -9.91 -1.18 -7.15
CA LEU A 82 -10.03 -0.26 -8.29
C LEU A 82 -10.86 -0.85 -9.43
N ASN A 83 -10.96 -2.14 -9.53
CA ASN A 83 -11.74 -2.81 -10.55
C ASN A 83 -13.06 -3.34 -9.98
#